data_2b5c1df6a7d20f740cbae0ec99b8ce1b
#
_entry.id   2b5c1df6a7d20f740cbae0ec99b8ce1b
#
_cell.length_a   1.000
_cell.length_b   1.000
_cell.length_c   1.000
_cell.angle_alpha   90.00
_cell.angle_beta   90.00
_cell.angle_gamma   90.00
#
_symmetry.space_group_name_H-M   'P 1'
#
loop_
_entity.id
_entity.type
_entity.pdbx_description
1 polymer ?
#
loop_
_entity_poly.entity_id
_entity_poly.type
_entity_poly.pdbx_seq_one_letter_code
_entity_poly.pdbx_strand_id
1 'polypeptide(L)'
;MNYELAVNNIRGELKKYLQKTNLKSLVIGISGGIDSCLCAALARPVCDELGIALIGRSLPIKTNEEDELFRARETGEAFCTNFKEDRILEVYYDRMSSELNPQIDNQEMQKWKIRNGNMKARLRMTYLYNLASMNNGMVLSTDNLTEYLLGFWTLHGDVG
;
A
#
# COMPACT_ATOMS: atom_id res chain seq x y z
N MET A 1 -27.36 1.18 -1.43
CA MET A 1 -26.35 0.50 -2.29
C MET A 1 -26.40 -0.99 -2.01
N ASN A 2 -26.36 -1.84 -3.04
CA ASN A 2 -26.28 -3.30 -2.85
C ASN A 2 -24.80 -3.68 -2.72
N TYR A 3 -24.31 -3.82 -1.50
CA TYR A 3 -22.90 -4.13 -1.23
C TYR A 3 -22.46 -5.50 -1.73
N GLU A 4 -23.35 -6.50 -1.66
CA GLU A 4 -23.04 -7.84 -2.17
C GLU A 4 -22.79 -7.84 -3.68
N LEU A 5 -23.65 -7.15 -4.43
CA LEU A 5 -23.46 -6.97 -5.87
C LEU A 5 -22.16 -6.20 -6.17
N ALA A 6 -21.85 -5.16 -5.41
CA ALA A 6 -20.62 -4.40 -5.58
C ALA A 6 -19.38 -5.25 -5.37
N VAL A 7 -19.34 -6.04 -4.28
CA VAL A 7 -18.23 -6.95 -3.97
C VAL A 7 -18.06 -8.00 -5.09
N ASN A 8 -19.16 -8.60 -5.55
CA ASN A 8 -19.11 -9.61 -6.62
C ASN A 8 -18.60 -9.01 -7.94
N ASN A 9 -19.03 -7.80 -8.29
CA ASN A 9 -18.55 -7.11 -9.48
C ASN A 9 -17.06 -6.80 -9.39
N ILE A 10 -16.58 -6.22 -8.29
CA ILE A 10 -15.16 -5.89 -8.08
C ILE A 10 -14.29 -7.15 -8.20
N ARG A 11 -14.66 -8.21 -7.49
CA ARG A 11 -13.95 -9.50 -7.57
C ARG A 11 -13.97 -10.09 -8.97
N GLY A 12 -15.11 -10.01 -9.67
CA GLY A 12 -15.25 -10.49 -11.04
C GLY A 12 -14.33 -9.75 -12.02
N GLU A 13 -14.24 -8.44 -11.92
CA GLU A 13 -13.34 -7.64 -12.79
C GLU A 13 -11.86 -7.88 -12.45
N LEU A 14 -11.50 -7.97 -11.16
CA LEU A 14 -10.15 -8.31 -10.74
C LEU A 14 -9.74 -9.69 -11.28
N LYS A 15 -10.61 -10.68 -11.18
CA LYS A 15 -10.37 -12.02 -11.69
C LYS A 15 -10.13 -12.02 -13.20
N LYS A 16 -11.00 -11.36 -13.96
CA LYS A 16 -10.85 -11.24 -15.43
C LYS A 16 -9.52 -10.59 -15.81
N TYR A 17 -9.14 -9.53 -15.10
CA TYR A 17 -7.87 -8.85 -15.33
C TYR A 17 -6.68 -9.77 -15.08
N LEU A 18 -6.65 -10.47 -13.93
CA LEU A 18 -5.56 -11.39 -13.57
C LEU A 18 -5.44 -12.56 -14.55
N GLN A 19 -6.56 -13.12 -15.01
CA GLN A 19 -6.56 -14.17 -16.03
C GLN A 19 -6.02 -13.67 -17.37
N LYS A 20 -6.42 -12.46 -17.79
CA LYS A 20 -5.96 -11.85 -19.04
C LYS A 20 -4.46 -11.54 -19.03
N THR A 21 -3.93 -11.07 -17.90
CA THR A 21 -2.52 -10.65 -17.77
C THR A 21 -1.58 -11.78 -17.38
N ASN A 22 -2.11 -12.94 -16.95
CA ASN A 22 -1.35 -14.10 -16.48
C ASN A 22 -0.36 -13.79 -15.33
N LEU A 23 -0.69 -12.77 -14.51
CA LEU A 23 0.08 -12.43 -13.32
C LEU A 23 0.02 -13.54 -12.27
N LYS A 24 1.10 -13.69 -11.50
CA LYS A 24 1.27 -14.77 -10.50
C LYS A 24 1.13 -14.29 -9.06
N SER A 25 1.06 -12.99 -8.86
CA SER A 25 0.85 -12.40 -7.54
C SER A 25 0.19 -11.02 -7.60
N LEU A 26 -0.44 -10.63 -6.49
CA LEU A 26 -0.75 -9.25 -6.14
C LEU A 26 0.12 -8.82 -4.97
N VAL A 27 0.64 -7.61 -5.00
CA VAL A 27 1.40 -7.02 -3.88
C VAL A 27 0.62 -5.83 -3.34
N ILE A 28 0.47 -5.76 -2.01
CA ILE A 28 -0.29 -4.70 -1.35
C ILE A 28 0.47 -4.14 -0.15
N GLY A 29 0.47 -2.82 -0.01
CA GLY A 29 0.89 -2.12 1.20
C GLY A 29 -0.20 -2.19 2.26
N ILE A 30 0.09 -2.74 3.43
CA ILE A 30 -0.84 -2.82 4.57
C ILE A 30 -0.47 -1.72 5.56
N SER A 31 -1.26 -0.65 5.56
CA SER A 31 -1.00 0.54 6.38
C SER A 31 -1.59 0.46 7.80
N GLY A 32 -2.55 -0.45 8.03
CA GLY A 32 -3.40 -0.47 9.23
C GLY A 32 -4.65 0.43 9.11
N GLY A 33 -4.85 1.08 7.95
CA GLY A 33 -6.07 1.81 7.60
C GLY A 33 -7.12 0.91 6.96
N ILE A 34 -8.37 1.42 6.95
CA ILE A 34 -9.54 0.66 6.46
C ILE A 34 -9.43 0.35 4.96
N ASP A 35 -8.87 1.24 4.14
CA ASP A 35 -8.80 1.07 2.70
C ASP A 35 -7.88 -0.11 2.32
N SER A 36 -6.69 -0.19 2.90
CA SER A 36 -5.77 -1.32 2.68
C SER A 36 -6.35 -2.64 3.19
N CYS A 37 -7.10 -2.62 4.31
CA CYS A 37 -7.79 -3.78 4.84
C CYS A 37 -8.89 -4.26 3.88
N LEU A 38 -9.74 -3.33 3.40
CA LEU A 38 -10.82 -3.64 2.45
C LEU A 38 -10.26 -4.20 1.14
N CYS A 39 -9.23 -3.58 0.58
CA CYS A 39 -8.58 -4.06 -0.65
C CYS A 39 -8.02 -5.48 -0.48
N ALA A 40 -7.35 -5.76 0.64
CA ALA A 40 -6.84 -7.10 0.94
C ALA A 40 -7.98 -8.13 1.06
N ALA A 41 -9.06 -7.79 1.78
CA ALA A 41 -10.24 -8.65 1.96
C ALA A 41 -10.99 -8.91 0.64
N LEU A 42 -11.02 -7.95 -0.27
CA LEU A 42 -11.61 -8.13 -1.61
C LEU A 42 -10.75 -8.99 -2.51
N ALA A 43 -9.42 -8.79 -2.48
CA ALA A 43 -8.48 -9.49 -3.35
C ALA A 43 -8.23 -10.96 -2.92
N ARG A 44 -8.24 -11.25 -1.63
CA ARG A 44 -7.89 -12.58 -1.10
C ARG A 44 -8.67 -13.73 -1.74
N PRO A 45 -10.02 -13.73 -1.79
CA PRO A 45 -10.76 -14.84 -2.39
C PRO A 45 -10.47 -15.03 -3.89
N VAL A 46 -10.17 -13.95 -4.61
CA VAL A 46 -9.80 -14.02 -6.02
C VAL A 46 -8.42 -14.66 -6.19
N CYS A 47 -7.47 -14.31 -5.34
CA CYS A 47 -6.15 -14.93 -5.33
C CYS A 47 -6.23 -16.43 -5.01
N ASP A 48 -7.02 -16.81 -4.02
CA ASP A 48 -7.22 -18.22 -3.64
C ASP A 48 -7.84 -19.02 -4.80
N GLU A 49 -8.85 -18.47 -5.46
CA GLU A 49 -9.51 -19.12 -6.61
C GLU A 49 -8.57 -19.32 -7.80
N LEU A 50 -7.66 -18.38 -8.04
CA LEU A 50 -6.70 -18.43 -9.13
C LEU A 50 -5.38 -19.13 -8.76
N GLY A 51 -5.19 -19.51 -7.50
CA GLY A 51 -3.95 -20.13 -7.02
C GLY A 51 -2.74 -19.20 -7.10
N ILE A 52 -2.93 -17.90 -6.94
CA ILE A 52 -1.86 -16.88 -6.94
C ILE A 52 -1.65 -16.28 -5.54
N ALA A 53 -0.47 -15.69 -5.30
CA ALA A 53 -0.15 -15.12 -4.01
C ALA A 53 -0.72 -13.70 -3.83
N LEU A 54 -1.28 -13.39 -2.64
CA LEU A 54 -1.48 -12.04 -2.15
C LEU A 54 -0.37 -11.70 -1.16
N ILE A 55 0.59 -10.88 -1.58
CA ILE A 55 1.78 -10.52 -0.81
C ILE A 55 1.56 -9.18 -0.11
N GLY A 56 1.40 -9.20 1.20
CA GLY A 56 1.23 -8.00 2.03
C GLY A 56 2.54 -7.54 2.66
N ARG A 57 2.75 -6.23 2.68
CA ARG A 57 3.88 -5.61 3.41
C ARG A 57 3.40 -4.45 4.26
N SER A 58 3.69 -4.49 5.55
CA SER A 58 3.66 -3.30 6.39
C SER A 58 5.05 -2.67 6.38
N LEU A 59 5.12 -1.40 5.96
CA LEU A 59 6.38 -0.68 5.74
C LEU A 59 6.41 0.59 6.60
N PRO A 60 6.49 0.46 7.94
CA PRO A 60 6.55 1.62 8.83
C PRO A 60 7.81 2.44 8.60
N ILE A 61 7.69 3.76 8.68
CA ILE A 61 8.81 4.71 8.64
C ILE A 61 8.62 5.75 9.74
N LYS A 62 9.23 5.50 10.90
CA LYS A 62 9.36 6.37 12.10
C LYS A 62 8.09 6.83 12.82
N THR A 63 7.02 7.16 12.13
CA THR A 63 5.87 7.87 12.73
C THR A 63 4.58 7.05 12.81
N ASN A 64 4.67 5.74 12.61
CA ASN A 64 3.51 4.89 12.75
C ASN A 64 3.24 4.63 14.25
N GLU A 65 1.98 4.79 14.66
CA GLU A 65 1.54 4.48 16.01
C GLU A 65 1.42 2.97 16.19
N GLU A 66 1.59 2.48 17.43
CA GLU A 66 1.50 1.04 17.72
C GLU A 66 0.14 0.44 17.34
N ASP A 67 -0.95 1.20 17.49
CA ASP A 67 -2.28 0.78 17.07
C ASP A 67 -2.41 0.60 15.56
N GLU A 68 -1.74 1.44 14.76
CA GLU A 68 -1.67 1.27 13.30
C GLU A 68 -0.91 -0.01 12.94
N LEU A 69 0.23 -0.23 13.58
CA LEU A 69 1.05 -1.43 13.36
C LEU A 69 0.31 -2.70 13.78
N PHE A 70 -0.39 -2.65 14.91
CA PHE A 70 -1.23 -3.76 15.35
C PHE A 70 -2.30 -4.11 14.30
N ARG A 71 -3.09 -3.11 13.84
CA ARG A 71 -4.10 -3.32 12.79
C ARG A 71 -3.49 -3.80 11.47
N ALA A 72 -2.28 -3.34 11.13
CA ALA A 72 -1.58 -3.80 9.92
C ALA A 72 -1.20 -5.28 10.02
N ARG A 73 -0.73 -5.74 11.18
CA ARG A 73 -0.44 -7.17 11.43
C ARG A 73 -1.70 -8.02 11.34
N GLU A 74 -2.75 -7.65 12.07
CA GLU A 74 -4.04 -8.36 12.04
C GLU A 74 -4.58 -8.48 10.61
N THR A 75 -4.57 -7.38 9.84
CA THR A 75 -5.01 -7.37 8.45
C THR A 75 -4.13 -8.27 7.57
N GLY A 76 -2.82 -8.13 7.72
CA GLY A 76 -1.86 -8.88 6.91
C GLY A 76 -1.92 -10.38 7.16
N GLU A 77 -2.04 -10.79 8.41
CA GLU A 77 -2.16 -12.21 8.81
C GLU A 77 -3.50 -12.80 8.40
N ALA A 78 -4.59 -12.02 8.47
CA ALA A 78 -5.92 -12.49 8.10
C ALA A 78 -6.09 -12.67 6.58
N PHE A 79 -5.54 -11.78 5.76
CA PHE A 79 -5.85 -11.74 4.33
C PHE A 79 -4.69 -12.06 3.40
N CYS A 80 -3.44 -11.85 3.79
CA CYS A 80 -2.32 -12.09 2.88
C CYS A 80 -1.81 -13.54 2.96
N THR A 81 -1.41 -14.10 1.82
CA THR A 81 -0.76 -15.44 1.78
C THR A 81 0.69 -15.38 2.25
N ASN A 82 1.30 -14.20 2.14
CA ASN A 82 2.67 -13.92 2.58
C ASN A 82 2.70 -12.49 3.13
N PHE A 83 2.65 -12.36 4.45
CA PHE A 83 2.72 -11.07 5.13
C PHE A 83 4.07 -10.89 5.82
N LYS A 84 4.59 -9.65 5.82
CA LYS A 84 5.77 -9.25 6.58
C LYS A 84 5.68 -7.77 6.95
N GLU A 85 5.97 -7.44 8.21
CA GLU A 85 6.35 -6.09 8.62
C GLU A 85 7.85 -5.91 8.37
N ASP A 86 8.25 -4.83 7.67
CA ASP A 86 9.63 -4.57 7.32
C ASP A 86 9.99 -3.10 7.54
N ARG A 87 11.00 -2.84 8.36
CA ARG A 87 11.48 -1.49 8.71
C ARG A 87 12.69 -1.06 7.90
N ILE A 88 13.03 -1.80 6.84
CA ILE A 88 14.22 -1.51 6.01
C ILE A 88 14.21 -0.08 5.46
N LEU A 89 13.03 0.49 5.20
CA LEU A 89 12.89 1.82 4.64
C LEU A 89 13.28 2.95 5.59
N GLU A 90 13.34 2.71 6.90
CA GLU A 90 13.76 3.72 7.89
C GLU A 90 15.19 4.20 7.63
N VAL A 91 16.09 3.29 7.29
CA VAL A 91 17.50 3.63 7.00
C VAL A 91 17.62 4.51 5.76
N TYR A 92 16.88 4.16 4.70
CA TYR A 92 16.89 4.96 3.47
C TYR A 92 16.22 6.32 3.65
N TYR A 93 15.11 6.35 4.40
CA TYR A 93 14.43 7.59 4.74
C TYR A 93 15.35 8.53 5.54
N ASP A 94 16.06 8.04 6.55
CA ASP A 94 16.96 8.84 7.36
C ASP A 94 18.07 9.47 6.51
N ARG A 95 18.67 8.68 5.64
CA ARG A 95 19.72 9.17 4.74
C ARG A 95 19.20 10.25 3.81
N MET A 96 18.09 10.03 3.15
CA MET A 96 17.50 10.99 2.22
C MET A 96 16.98 12.24 2.93
N SER A 97 16.33 12.06 4.09
CA SER A 97 15.74 13.17 4.84
C SER A 97 16.79 14.12 5.38
N SER A 98 17.95 13.61 5.82
CA SER A 98 19.05 14.44 6.31
C SER A 98 19.66 15.36 5.23
N GLU A 99 19.63 14.91 3.99
CA GLU A 99 20.20 15.66 2.86
C GLU A 99 19.15 16.57 2.18
N LEU A 100 17.93 16.07 1.97
CA LEU A 100 16.92 16.74 1.16
C LEU A 100 15.87 17.52 1.96
N ASN A 101 15.70 17.20 3.24
CA ASN A 101 14.74 17.82 4.13
C ASN A 101 15.41 18.21 5.47
N PRO A 102 16.46 19.04 5.48
CA PRO A 102 17.02 19.54 6.74
C PRO A 102 15.91 20.20 7.57
N GLN A 103 16.07 20.18 8.89
CA GLN A 103 15.13 20.84 9.79
C GLN A 103 14.97 22.30 9.41
N ILE A 104 13.73 22.77 9.30
CA ILE A 104 13.39 24.11 8.88
C ILE A 104 12.72 24.85 10.04
N ASP A 105 12.75 26.18 9.96
CA ASP A 105 12.08 27.11 10.86
C ASP A 105 10.57 26.79 10.95
N ASN A 106 9.95 27.11 12.09
CA ASN A 106 8.55 26.85 12.40
C ASN A 106 7.56 27.35 11.34
N GLN A 107 7.91 28.40 10.60
CA GLN A 107 7.07 28.98 9.53
C GLN A 107 6.88 28.04 8.32
N GLU A 108 7.79 27.10 8.09
CA GLU A 108 7.71 26.14 6.98
C GLU A 108 7.32 24.70 7.41
N MET A 109 7.00 24.49 8.68
CA MET A 109 6.72 23.17 9.25
C MET A 109 5.66 22.40 8.48
N GLN A 110 4.60 23.06 7.99
CA GLN A 110 3.55 22.42 7.20
C GLN A 110 4.09 21.90 5.87
N LYS A 111 4.86 22.68 5.15
CA LYS A 111 5.49 22.26 3.89
C LYS A 111 6.48 21.11 4.12
N TRP A 112 7.22 21.18 5.22
CA TRP A 112 8.15 20.14 5.62
C TRP A 112 7.43 18.81 5.88
N LYS A 113 6.31 18.82 6.61
CA LYS A 113 5.48 17.61 6.85
C LYS A 113 5.00 16.99 5.55
N ILE A 114 4.51 17.80 4.60
CA ILE A 114 4.06 17.33 3.29
C ILE A 114 5.22 16.68 2.50
N ARG A 115 6.38 17.33 2.43
CA ARG A 115 7.55 16.78 1.74
C ARG A 115 7.99 15.44 2.33
N ASN A 116 8.01 15.34 3.66
CA ASN A 116 8.36 14.09 4.35
C ASN A 116 7.34 12.99 4.11
N GLY A 117 6.05 13.31 4.14
CA GLY A 117 4.99 12.37 3.80
C GLY A 117 5.15 11.82 2.38
N ASN A 118 5.35 12.72 1.40
CA ASN A 118 5.57 12.36 0.01
C ASN A 118 6.83 11.50 -0.19
N MET A 119 7.91 11.77 0.54
CA MET A 119 9.12 10.95 0.49
C MET A 119 8.86 9.53 1.00
N LYS A 120 8.15 9.40 2.12
CA LYS A 120 7.77 8.09 2.68
C LYS A 120 6.90 7.29 1.71
N ALA A 121 5.91 7.91 1.08
CA ALA A 121 5.04 7.28 0.10
C ALA A 121 5.86 6.76 -1.10
N ARG A 122 6.76 7.57 -1.66
CA ARG A 122 7.62 7.16 -2.79
C ARG A 122 8.59 6.05 -2.45
N LEU A 123 9.16 6.04 -1.24
CA LEU A 123 10.00 4.93 -0.78
C LEU A 123 9.21 3.61 -0.69
N ARG A 124 7.97 3.67 -0.15
CA ARG A 124 7.09 2.49 -0.12
C ARG A 124 6.74 2.02 -1.52
N MET A 125 6.38 2.93 -2.42
CA MET A 125 6.10 2.61 -3.82
C MET A 125 7.28 1.88 -4.47
N THR A 126 8.49 2.41 -4.36
CA THR A 126 9.70 1.79 -4.94
C THR A 126 9.89 0.36 -4.44
N TYR A 127 9.69 0.13 -3.13
CA TYR A 127 9.79 -1.21 -2.55
C TYR A 127 8.71 -2.16 -3.09
N LEU A 128 7.44 -1.71 -3.08
CA LEU A 128 6.29 -2.55 -3.49
C LEU A 128 6.34 -2.92 -4.97
N TYR A 129 6.67 -1.98 -5.85
CA TYR A 129 6.79 -2.24 -7.29
C TYR A 129 7.94 -3.18 -7.62
N ASN A 130 9.09 -3.02 -6.95
CA ASN A 130 10.19 -3.95 -7.12
C ASN A 130 9.84 -5.36 -6.62
N LEU A 131 9.14 -5.47 -5.48
CA LEU A 131 8.65 -6.73 -4.95
C LEU A 131 7.65 -7.40 -5.91
N ALA A 132 6.75 -6.62 -6.52
CA ALA A 132 5.80 -7.10 -7.52
C ALA A 132 6.52 -7.63 -8.76
N SER A 133 7.51 -6.89 -9.27
CA SER A 133 8.35 -7.34 -10.39
C SER A 133 9.04 -8.67 -10.10
N MET A 134 9.63 -8.84 -8.92
CA MET A 134 10.30 -10.08 -8.50
C MET A 134 9.36 -11.29 -8.46
N ASN A 135 8.06 -11.06 -8.24
CA ASN A 135 7.06 -12.12 -8.07
C ASN A 135 6.10 -12.26 -9.27
N ASN A 136 6.48 -11.72 -10.43
CA ASN A 136 5.62 -11.66 -11.62
C ASN A 136 4.20 -11.18 -11.29
N GLY A 137 4.10 -10.08 -10.58
CA GLY A 137 2.87 -9.54 -10.04
C GLY A 137 2.67 -8.06 -10.33
N MET A 138 1.65 -7.51 -9.72
CA MET A 138 1.37 -6.07 -9.75
C MET A 138 1.05 -5.55 -8.35
N VAL A 139 1.25 -4.25 -8.16
CA VAL A 139 0.83 -3.56 -6.93
C VAL A 139 -0.67 -3.28 -7.01
N LEU A 140 -1.38 -3.60 -5.93
CA LEU A 140 -2.78 -3.24 -5.74
C LEU A 140 -2.83 -1.89 -5.04
N SER A 141 -3.39 -0.86 -5.70
CA SER A 141 -3.63 0.45 -5.11
C SER A 141 -4.73 0.38 -4.04
N THR A 142 -4.61 1.21 -3.04
CA THR A 142 -5.55 1.30 -1.91
C THR A 142 -6.18 2.68 -1.78
N ASP A 143 -5.96 3.57 -2.76
CA ASP A 143 -6.57 4.89 -2.79
C ASP A 143 -8.07 4.81 -3.00
N ASN A 144 -8.81 5.67 -2.31
CA ASN A 144 -10.24 5.76 -2.49
C ASN A 144 -10.61 6.97 -3.39
N LEU A 145 -11.82 6.92 -3.95
CA LEU A 145 -12.30 7.95 -4.87
C LEU A 145 -12.34 9.35 -4.24
N THR A 146 -12.61 9.45 -2.93
CA THR A 146 -12.66 10.73 -2.22
C THR A 146 -11.27 11.36 -2.16
N GLU A 147 -10.26 10.59 -1.81
CA GLU A 147 -8.85 11.03 -1.82
C GLU A 147 -8.42 11.47 -3.22
N TYR A 148 -8.75 10.67 -4.22
CA TYR A 148 -8.44 11.00 -5.61
C TYR A 148 -9.07 12.34 -6.04
N LEU A 149 -10.36 12.55 -5.78
CA LEU A 149 -11.07 13.77 -6.17
C LEU A 149 -10.62 15.02 -5.39
N LEU A 150 -10.19 14.86 -4.15
CA LEU A 150 -9.71 15.95 -3.30
C LEU A 150 -8.21 16.24 -3.46
N GLY A 151 -7.47 15.41 -4.21
CA GLY A 151 -6.04 15.56 -4.38
C GLY A 151 -5.22 15.15 -3.14
N PHE A 152 -5.77 14.31 -2.25
CA PHE A 152 -5.08 13.75 -1.09
C PHE A 152 -4.29 12.51 -1.48
N TRP A 153 -3.29 12.68 -2.30
CA TRP A 153 -2.41 11.60 -2.76
C TRP A 153 -1.01 12.14 -3.10
N THR A 154 -0.05 11.25 -3.16
CA THR A 154 1.33 11.56 -3.55
C THR A 154 1.60 11.03 -4.95
N LEU A 155 1.85 11.94 -5.91
CA LEU A 155 2.21 11.55 -7.27
C LEU A 155 3.49 10.68 -7.27
N HIS A 156 3.43 9.54 -7.95
CA HIS A 156 4.46 8.50 -7.95
C HIS A 156 4.76 7.92 -6.55
N GLY A 157 3.78 7.98 -5.65
CA GLY A 157 3.83 7.36 -4.33
C GLY A 157 2.72 6.35 -4.17
N ASP A 158 1.55 6.82 -3.86
CA ASP A 158 0.30 6.05 -3.76
C ASP A 158 -0.47 6.05 -5.09
N VAL A 159 -0.35 7.11 -5.89
CA VAL A 159 -0.93 7.22 -7.24
C VAL A 159 0.19 7.41 -8.28
N GLY A 160 0.13 6.64 -9.37
CA GLY A 160 1.10 6.70 -10.45
C GLY A 160 0.54 6.36 -11.81
#